data_bbefc40f6cb04ee1a5f01699678abe55
#
_entry.id   bbefc40f6cb04ee1a5f01699678abe55
#
_cell.length_a   1.000
_cell.length_b   1.000
_cell.length_c   1.000
_cell.angle_alpha   90.00
_cell.angle_beta   90.00
_cell.angle_gamma   90.00
#
_symmetry.space_group_name_H-M   'P 1'
#
loop_
_entity.id
_entity.type
_entity.pdbx_description
1 polymer ?
#
loop_
_entity_poly.entity_id
_entity_poly.type
_entity_poly.pdbx_seq_one_letter_code
_entity_poly.pdbx_strand_id
1 'polypeptide(L)'
;MVASTRLSALRALGLPIDNGSGYLVCRLAAAVGDLHSSFELGERKDALEELHRVVLTIEGKLTQKTYRQYMDTYGHKHQTWRPEMLRLAKQLRYAPEKHKNMDGWLEHARDILKVKLPAGGGKSIKQVLKRNDLLAEALLPPPTHRHPARTIHSVKGAEFPAVCVVLSTRKAKGTIEHLETGANLAMAEDLRKLYVGASRAQRLLVIAMPHTQIKKLANLLTASANPDGLKVVYL
;
A
#
# COMPACT_ATOMS: atom_id res chain seq x y z
N MET A 1 -0.76 10.02 1.64
CA MET A 1 -1.34 8.71 1.23
C MET A 1 -1.28 7.80 2.44
N VAL A 2 -2.39 7.37 2.98
CA VAL A 2 -2.41 6.46 4.14
C VAL A 2 -2.22 5.04 3.62
N ALA A 3 -1.22 4.34 4.14
CA ALA A 3 -0.91 2.99 3.71
C ALA A 3 -1.96 2.00 4.25
N SER A 4 -2.60 1.24 3.37
CA SER A 4 -3.58 0.21 3.72
C SER A 4 -2.92 -1.12 4.07
N THR A 5 -1.71 -1.34 3.58
CA THR A 5 -0.93 -2.56 3.75
C THR A 5 0.47 -2.24 4.25
N ARG A 6 1.16 -3.24 4.80
CA ARG A 6 2.58 -3.10 5.20
C ARG A 6 3.46 -2.74 4.00
N LEU A 7 3.20 -3.36 2.84
CA LEU A 7 3.93 -3.05 1.61
C LEU A 7 3.72 -1.60 1.18
N SER A 8 2.50 -1.08 1.26
CA SER A 8 2.23 0.32 0.94
C SER A 8 2.85 1.28 1.97
N ALA A 9 2.93 0.89 3.24
CA ALA A 9 3.64 1.65 4.28
C ALA A 9 5.14 1.74 3.99
N LEU A 10 5.78 0.63 3.66
CA LEU A 10 7.20 0.61 3.27
C LEU A 10 7.47 1.47 2.03
N ARG A 11 6.58 1.43 1.03
CA ARG A 11 6.69 2.30 -0.16
C ARG A 11 6.58 3.78 0.18
N ALA A 12 5.70 4.14 1.11
CA ALA A 12 5.52 5.52 1.55
C ALA A 12 6.74 6.09 2.29
N LEU A 13 7.56 5.22 2.89
CA LEU A 13 8.85 5.58 3.50
C LEU A 13 9.96 5.79 2.46
N GLY A 14 9.66 5.71 1.17
CA GLY A 14 10.64 5.92 0.10
C GLY A 14 11.67 4.79 -0.03
N LEU A 15 11.38 3.62 0.54
CA LEU A 15 12.32 2.49 0.47
C LEU A 15 12.43 1.98 -0.98
N PRO A 16 13.64 1.82 -1.51
CA PRO A 16 13.84 1.30 -2.85
C PRO A 16 13.35 -0.16 -2.90
N ILE A 17 12.21 -0.36 -3.53
CA ILE A 17 11.59 -1.69 -3.68
C ILE A 17 12.36 -2.52 -4.72
N ASP A 18 13.12 -1.86 -5.58
CA ASP A 18 13.57 -2.51 -6.79
C ASP A 18 14.90 -3.27 -6.68
N ASN A 19 15.89 -2.92 -5.84
CA ASN A 19 17.18 -3.66 -5.88
C ASN A 19 18.04 -3.61 -4.61
N GLY A 20 17.59 -3.12 -3.49
CA GLY A 20 18.41 -3.02 -2.28
C GLY A 20 18.35 -4.28 -1.41
N SER A 21 19.44 -5.03 -1.30
CA SER A 21 19.55 -6.17 -0.38
C SER A 21 19.30 -5.79 1.10
N GLY A 22 19.46 -4.52 1.47
CA GLY A 22 19.23 -4.03 2.83
C GLY A 22 17.79 -4.09 3.31
N TYR A 23 16.82 -4.04 2.40
CA TYR A 23 15.39 -4.03 2.73
C TYR A 23 14.68 -5.35 2.40
N LEU A 24 15.42 -6.35 1.93
CA LEU A 24 14.81 -7.61 1.48
C LEU A 24 14.04 -8.31 2.62
N VAL A 25 14.55 -8.24 3.83
CA VAL A 25 13.89 -8.79 5.03
C VAL A 25 12.59 -8.05 5.36
N CYS A 26 12.55 -6.74 5.22
CA CYS A 26 11.33 -5.95 5.46
C CYS A 26 10.27 -6.23 4.39
N ARG A 27 10.67 -6.36 3.13
CA ARG A 27 9.79 -6.76 2.02
C ARG A 27 9.21 -8.15 2.24
N LEU A 28 10.03 -9.10 2.67
CA LEU A 28 9.59 -10.44 3.04
C LEU A 28 8.54 -10.39 4.16
N ALA A 29 8.86 -9.71 5.25
CA ALA A 29 7.99 -9.57 6.42
C ALA A 29 6.64 -8.93 6.07
N ALA A 30 6.68 -7.83 5.31
CA ALA A 30 5.48 -7.11 4.88
C ALA A 30 4.61 -7.97 3.95
N ALA A 31 5.20 -8.64 2.96
CA ALA A 31 4.48 -9.52 2.03
C ALA A 31 3.79 -10.67 2.76
N VAL A 32 4.50 -11.34 3.67
CA VAL A 32 3.93 -12.41 4.50
C VAL A 32 2.82 -11.87 5.39
N GLY A 33 3.03 -10.73 6.03
CA GLY A 33 2.04 -10.10 6.89
C GLY A 33 0.77 -9.70 6.16
N ASP A 34 0.89 -9.08 4.97
CA ASP A 34 -0.25 -8.64 4.17
C ASP A 34 -1.05 -9.84 3.60
N LEU A 35 -0.37 -10.94 3.24
CA LEU A 35 -1.06 -12.17 2.85
C LEU A 35 -1.99 -12.73 3.93
N HIS A 36 -1.67 -12.51 5.22
CA HIS A 36 -2.45 -13.01 6.34
C HIS A 36 -3.49 -12.03 6.87
N SER A 37 -3.29 -10.73 6.69
CA SER A 37 -4.15 -9.69 7.29
C SER A 37 -4.99 -8.92 6.28
N SER A 38 -4.67 -8.93 4.98
CA SER A 38 -5.44 -8.21 3.99
C SER A 38 -6.71 -8.97 3.60
N PHE A 39 -7.84 -8.26 3.57
CA PHE A 39 -9.13 -8.78 3.14
C PHE A 39 -9.38 -8.58 1.64
N GLU A 40 -8.65 -7.68 0.99
CA GLU A 40 -8.83 -7.37 -0.42
C GLU A 40 -8.02 -8.30 -1.32
N LEU A 41 -8.68 -8.85 -2.36
CA LEU A 41 -8.04 -9.77 -3.31
C LEU A 41 -6.85 -9.12 -4.04
N GLY A 42 -6.96 -7.83 -4.38
CA GLY A 42 -5.89 -7.07 -5.04
C GLY A 42 -4.65 -6.96 -4.17
N GLU A 43 -4.80 -6.59 -2.91
CA GLU A 43 -3.70 -6.48 -1.94
C GLU A 43 -3.02 -7.83 -1.69
N ARG A 44 -3.81 -8.90 -1.57
CA ARG A 44 -3.27 -10.26 -1.43
C ARG A 44 -2.51 -10.72 -2.67
N LYS A 45 -2.98 -10.35 -3.86
CA LYS A 45 -2.26 -10.63 -5.10
C LYS A 45 -0.91 -9.92 -5.12
N ASP A 46 -0.88 -8.63 -4.81
CA ASP A 46 0.35 -7.84 -4.76
C ASP A 46 1.34 -8.38 -3.72
N ALA A 47 0.84 -8.78 -2.55
CA ALA A 47 1.65 -9.38 -1.50
C ALA A 47 2.23 -10.74 -1.93
N LEU A 48 1.45 -11.55 -2.66
CA LEU A 48 1.92 -12.84 -3.17
C LEU A 48 2.99 -12.68 -4.26
N GLU A 49 2.81 -11.71 -5.15
CA GLU A 49 3.80 -11.38 -6.18
C GLU A 49 5.09 -10.83 -5.55
N GLU A 50 4.97 -10.01 -4.50
CA GLU A 50 6.13 -9.49 -3.78
C GLU A 50 6.88 -10.59 -3.05
N LEU A 51 6.19 -11.53 -2.39
CA LEU A 51 6.82 -12.70 -1.79
C LEU A 51 7.59 -13.53 -2.82
N HIS A 52 6.98 -13.79 -3.98
CA HIS A 52 7.64 -14.50 -5.08
C HIS A 52 8.88 -13.75 -5.58
N ARG A 53 8.81 -12.43 -5.73
CA ARG A 53 9.94 -11.58 -6.10
C ARG A 53 11.08 -11.68 -5.10
N VAL A 54 10.78 -11.65 -3.80
CA VAL A 54 11.77 -11.80 -2.74
C VAL A 54 12.44 -13.18 -2.82
N VAL A 55 11.69 -14.25 -3.00
CA VAL A 55 12.24 -15.61 -3.15
C VAL A 55 13.16 -15.70 -4.36
N LEU A 56 12.73 -15.22 -5.53
CA LEU A 56 13.56 -15.19 -6.73
C LEU A 56 14.84 -14.35 -6.56
N THR A 57 14.79 -13.29 -5.76
CA THR A 57 15.97 -12.50 -5.42
C THR A 57 16.94 -13.31 -4.55
N ILE A 58 16.44 -14.06 -3.56
CA ILE A 58 17.24 -14.96 -2.72
C ILE A 58 17.87 -16.06 -3.58
N GLU A 59 17.13 -16.60 -4.54
CA GLU A 59 17.60 -17.62 -5.49
C GLU A 59 18.60 -17.05 -6.54
N GLY A 60 18.89 -15.75 -6.53
CA GLY A 60 19.79 -15.11 -7.49
C GLY A 60 19.21 -14.96 -8.90
N LYS A 61 17.92 -15.25 -9.10
CA LYS A 61 17.30 -15.25 -10.44
C LYS A 61 16.93 -13.87 -10.97
N LEU A 62 16.95 -12.84 -10.11
CA LEU A 62 16.62 -11.45 -10.48
C LEU A 62 17.84 -10.52 -10.49
N THR A 63 19.06 -11.04 -10.58
CA THR A 63 20.30 -10.23 -10.56
C THR A 63 20.45 -9.31 -11.78
N GLN A 64 19.97 -9.74 -12.95
CA GLN A 64 20.12 -9.01 -14.22
C GLN A 64 18.77 -8.76 -14.91
N LYS A 65 17.65 -9.18 -14.34
CA LYS A 65 16.33 -9.05 -14.95
C LYS A 65 15.35 -8.48 -13.94
N THR A 66 14.43 -7.65 -14.42
CA THR A 66 13.27 -7.25 -13.61
C THR A 66 12.35 -8.45 -13.42
N TYR A 67 11.51 -8.40 -12.39
CA TYR A 67 10.52 -9.46 -12.14
C TYR A 67 9.60 -9.70 -13.35
N ARG A 68 9.18 -8.63 -14.04
CA ARG A 68 8.37 -8.73 -15.25
C ARG A 68 9.10 -9.46 -16.36
N GLN A 69 10.34 -9.05 -16.66
CA GLN A 69 11.17 -9.71 -17.67
C GLN A 69 11.41 -11.19 -17.35
N TYR A 70 11.59 -11.52 -16.07
CA TYR A 70 11.74 -12.90 -15.63
C TYR A 70 10.46 -13.71 -15.93
N MET A 71 9.29 -13.18 -15.56
CA MET A 71 8.00 -13.84 -15.80
C MET A 71 7.71 -14.01 -17.29
N ASP A 72 8.00 -12.99 -18.10
CA ASP A 72 7.82 -13.04 -19.56
C ASP A 72 8.75 -14.07 -20.22
N THR A 73 10.01 -14.17 -19.74
CA THR A 73 11.01 -15.09 -20.29
C THR A 73 10.72 -16.56 -19.97
N TYR A 74 10.32 -16.84 -18.74
CA TYR A 74 10.20 -18.22 -18.26
C TYR A 74 8.78 -18.75 -18.24
N GLY A 75 7.79 -17.96 -18.71
CA GLY A 75 6.40 -18.40 -18.90
C GLY A 75 5.75 -19.01 -17.67
N HIS A 76 6.15 -18.56 -16.46
CA HIS A 76 5.67 -19.16 -15.23
C HIS A 76 4.15 -19.02 -15.10
N LYS A 77 3.46 -20.12 -15.34
CA LYS A 77 2.03 -20.21 -15.09
C LYS A 77 1.77 -19.98 -13.59
N HIS A 78 0.86 -19.07 -13.28
CA HIS A 78 0.49 -18.77 -11.90
C HIS A 78 0.13 -20.01 -11.07
N GLN A 79 -0.34 -21.06 -11.72
CA GLN A 79 -0.71 -22.33 -11.11
C GLN A 79 0.48 -23.08 -10.47
N THR A 80 1.72 -22.82 -10.91
CA THR A 80 2.89 -23.54 -10.42
C THR A 80 3.50 -22.90 -9.18
N TRP A 81 3.75 -21.60 -9.19
CA TRP A 81 4.46 -20.93 -8.10
C TRP A 81 3.55 -20.45 -6.95
N ARG A 82 2.27 -20.10 -7.24
CA ARG A 82 1.38 -19.59 -6.19
C ARG A 82 1.14 -20.53 -5.02
N PRO A 83 0.87 -21.84 -5.23
CA PRO A 83 0.71 -22.76 -4.11
C PRO A 83 1.97 -22.89 -3.25
N GLU A 84 3.15 -22.81 -3.87
CA GLU A 84 4.43 -22.83 -3.14
C GLU A 84 4.58 -21.59 -2.26
N MET A 85 4.32 -20.40 -2.82
CA MET A 85 4.39 -19.14 -2.08
C MET A 85 3.38 -19.10 -0.94
N LEU A 86 2.18 -19.62 -1.11
CA LEU A 86 1.17 -19.69 -0.05
C LEU A 86 1.61 -20.63 1.09
N ARG A 87 2.21 -21.77 0.77
CA ARG A 87 2.80 -22.67 1.78
C ARG A 87 3.93 -21.98 2.53
N LEU A 88 4.81 -21.31 1.81
CA LEU A 88 5.93 -20.56 2.38
C LEU A 88 5.43 -19.43 3.28
N ALA A 89 4.44 -18.66 2.84
CA ALA A 89 3.83 -17.60 3.65
C ALA A 89 3.26 -18.14 4.97
N LYS A 90 2.62 -19.32 4.93
CA LYS A 90 2.09 -19.97 6.13
C LYS A 90 3.21 -20.36 7.11
N GLN A 91 4.34 -20.84 6.61
CA GLN A 91 5.50 -21.19 7.44
C GLN A 91 6.17 -19.96 8.04
N LEU A 92 6.24 -18.86 7.28
CA LEU A 92 6.88 -17.60 7.67
C LEU A 92 5.98 -16.65 8.47
N ARG A 93 4.74 -17.06 8.78
CA ARG A 93 3.82 -16.20 9.53
C ARG A 93 4.42 -15.82 10.89
N TYR A 94 4.48 -14.52 11.15
CA TYR A 94 4.87 -14.02 12.47
C TYR A 94 3.76 -14.34 13.48
N ALA A 95 4.14 -14.93 14.59
CA ALA A 95 3.26 -15.25 15.70
C ALA A 95 4.01 -14.97 17.01
N PRO A 96 3.55 -14.03 17.83
CA PRO A 96 4.23 -13.64 19.08
C PRO A 96 4.44 -14.84 20.04
N GLU A 97 3.52 -15.79 20.02
CA GLU A 97 3.59 -17.02 20.84
C GLU A 97 4.71 -17.98 20.39
N LYS A 98 5.16 -17.89 19.14
CA LYS A 98 6.21 -18.75 18.57
C LYS A 98 7.56 -18.05 18.51
N HIS A 99 7.57 -16.75 18.33
CA HIS A 99 8.76 -15.96 18.14
C HIS A 99 8.89 -14.98 19.31
N LYS A 100 9.87 -15.20 20.19
CA LYS A 100 10.11 -14.35 21.37
C LYS A 100 10.21 -12.85 21.02
N ASN A 101 10.75 -12.55 19.85
CA ASN A 101 10.91 -11.21 19.31
C ASN A 101 11.10 -11.27 17.78
N MET A 102 11.33 -10.12 17.15
CA MET A 102 11.56 -10.00 15.72
C MET A 102 12.82 -10.68 15.23
N ASP A 103 13.87 -10.70 16.05
CA ASP A 103 15.12 -11.39 15.72
C ASP A 103 14.90 -12.91 15.70
N GLY A 104 14.05 -13.43 16.59
CA GLY A 104 13.62 -14.83 16.58
C GLY A 104 12.87 -15.21 15.31
N TRP A 105 12.00 -14.32 14.81
CA TRP A 105 11.35 -14.52 13.52
C TRP A 105 12.36 -14.44 12.36
N LEU A 106 13.32 -13.54 12.42
CA LEU A 106 14.35 -13.42 11.38
C LEU A 106 15.21 -14.67 11.27
N GLU A 107 15.63 -15.25 12.40
CA GLU A 107 16.39 -16.51 12.39
C GLU A 107 15.53 -17.66 11.84
N HIS A 108 14.27 -17.74 12.23
CA HIS A 108 13.33 -18.71 11.66
C HIS A 108 13.16 -18.55 10.13
N ALA A 109 13.02 -17.31 9.66
CA ALA A 109 12.93 -17.03 8.22
C ALA A 109 14.22 -17.42 7.48
N ARG A 110 15.39 -17.17 8.07
CA ARG A 110 16.68 -17.60 7.55
C ARG A 110 16.78 -19.12 7.45
N ASP A 111 16.34 -19.84 8.46
CA ASP A 111 16.36 -21.32 8.49
C ASP A 111 15.49 -21.92 7.39
N ILE A 112 14.30 -21.36 7.17
CA ILE A 112 13.42 -21.81 6.07
C ILE A 112 14.00 -21.48 4.70
N LEU A 113 14.55 -20.28 4.53
CA LEU A 113 14.94 -19.77 3.22
C LEU A 113 16.37 -20.11 2.80
N LYS A 114 17.22 -20.63 3.70
CA LYS A 114 18.58 -21.03 3.36
C LYS A 114 18.67 -22.07 2.24
N VAL A 115 17.67 -22.93 2.12
CA VAL A 115 17.60 -23.94 1.05
C VAL A 115 17.31 -23.35 -0.34
N LYS A 116 16.90 -22.09 -0.39
CA LYS A 116 16.65 -21.35 -1.63
C LYS A 116 17.88 -20.62 -2.15
N LEU A 117 18.98 -20.61 -1.41
CA LEU A 117 20.22 -20.02 -1.90
C LEU A 117 20.79 -20.83 -3.09
N PRO A 118 21.36 -20.15 -4.09
CA PRO A 118 22.00 -20.83 -5.22
C PRO A 118 23.18 -21.67 -4.74
N ALA A 119 23.26 -22.90 -5.23
CA ALA A 119 24.41 -23.76 -4.99
C ALA A 119 25.70 -23.08 -5.54
N GLY A 120 26.71 -22.91 -4.68
CA GLY A 120 27.94 -22.21 -5.05
C GLY A 120 27.87 -20.69 -5.02
N GLY A 121 26.73 -20.08 -4.65
CA GLY A 121 26.61 -18.63 -4.46
C GLY A 121 27.37 -18.20 -3.20
N GLY A 122 28.35 -17.28 -3.35
CA GLY A 122 29.25 -16.85 -2.28
C GLY A 122 28.63 -16.07 -1.11
N LYS A 123 27.29 -15.88 -1.08
CA LYS A 123 26.60 -15.14 -0.02
C LYS A 123 25.83 -16.08 0.92
N SER A 124 26.06 -15.93 2.22
CA SER A 124 25.25 -16.64 3.23
C SER A 124 23.85 -16.04 3.33
N ILE A 125 22.89 -16.81 3.86
CA ILE A 125 21.52 -16.32 4.10
C ILE A 125 21.51 -15.06 5.01
N LYS A 126 22.44 -14.97 5.97
CA LYS A 126 22.57 -13.79 6.85
C LYS A 126 23.01 -12.54 6.09
N GLN A 127 23.81 -12.71 5.04
CA GLN A 127 24.20 -11.61 4.16
C GLN A 127 23.08 -11.18 3.20
N VAL A 128 22.21 -12.11 2.81
CA VAL A 128 21.06 -11.85 1.93
C VAL A 128 19.89 -11.25 2.72
N LEU A 129 19.51 -11.88 3.82
CA LEU A 129 18.48 -11.39 4.74
C LEU A 129 19.15 -10.70 5.94
N LYS A 130 19.68 -9.50 5.71
CA LYS A 130 20.26 -8.67 6.77
C LYS A 130 19.15 -8.17 7.70
N ARG A 131 19.49 -8.07 9.00
CA ARG A 131 18.66 -7.37 9.97
C ARG A 131 18.50 -5.91 9.52
N ASN A 132 17.30 -5.39 9.69
CA ASN A 132 16.97 -4.01 9.38
C ASN A 132 16.10 -3.43 10.52
N ASP A 133 16.31 -2.17 10.87
CA ASP A 133 15.61 -1.52 11.98
C ASP A 133 14.10 -1.35 11.72
N LEU A 134 13.69 -1.31 10.45
CA LEU A 134 12.27 -1.27 10.04
C LEU A 134 11.59 -2.65 10.06
N LEU A 135 12.29 -3.71 10.48
CA LEU A 135 11.69 -5.05 10.53
C LEU A 135 10.48 -5.11 11.49
N ALA A 136 10.53 -4.35 12.56
CA ALA A 136 9.42 -4.22 13.49
C ALA A 136 8.15 -3.72 12.81
N GLU A 137 8.28 -2.63 12.08
CA GLU A 137 7.16 -1.99 11.36
C GLU A 137 6.65 -2.90 10.24
N ALA A 138 7.53 -3.66 9.61
CA ALA A 138 7.15 -4.59 8.55
C ALA A 138 6.41 -5.84 9.07
N LEU A 139 6.70 -6.30 10.28
CA LEU A 139 6.05 -7.46 10.90
C LEU A 139 4.71 -7.11 11.55
N LEU A 140 4.64 -5.94 12.19
CA LEU A 140 3.43 -5.52 12.88
C LEU A 140 2.36 -5.04 11.88
N PRO A 141 1.08 -5.31 12.16
CA PRO A 141 0.02 -4.72 11.34
C PRO A 141 0.12 -3.20 11.39
N PRO A 142 -0.15 -2.49 10.29
CA PRO A 142 -0.27 -1.04 10.34
C PRO A 142 -1.32 -0.68 11.40
N PRO A 143 -1.15 0.42 12.14
CA PRO A 143 -2.06 0.79 13.20
C PRO A 143 -3.51 0.76 12.70
N THR A 144 -4.38 0.04 13.39
CA THR A 144 -5.77 -0.21 13.02
C THR A 144 -6.65 1.04 12.90
N HIS A 145 -6.15 2.17 13.38
CA HIS A 145 -6.82 3.47 13.27
C HIS A 145 -6.59 4.19 11.93
N ARG A 146 -5.80 3.63 11.04
CA ARG A 146 -5.58 4.20 9.71
C ARG A 146 -6.56 3.57 8.72
N HIS A 147 -7.60 4.32 8.38
CA HIS A 147 -8.47 3.93 7.27
C HIS A 147 -7.68 3.87 5.97
N PRO A 148 -7.77 2.78 5.19
CA PRO A 148 -7.03 2.64 3.95
C PRO A 148 -7.43 3.74 2.96
N ALA A 149 -6.43 4.39 2.36
CA ALA A 149 -6.68 5.28 1.24
C ALA A 149 -7.09 4.46 0.02
N ARG A 150 -8.27 4.72 -0.50
CA ARG A 150 -8.83 4.06 -1.67
C ARG A 150 -8.93 5.05 -2.83
N THR A 151 -8.85 4.54 -4.05
CA THR A 151 -9.18 5.37 -5.21
C THR A 151 -10.71 5.51 -5.32
N ILE A 152 -11.18 6.63 -5.86
CA ILE A 152 -12.61 6.87 -6.05
C ILE A 152 -13.26 5.78 -6.91
N HIS A 153 -12.52 5.22 -7.87
CA HIS A 153 -13.00 4.13 -8.71
C HIS A 153 -13.20 2.82 -7.91
N SER A 154 -12.33 2.53 -6.95
CA SER A 154 -12.44 1.30 -6.15
C SER A 154 -13.59 1.31 -5.13
N VAL A 155 -14.17 2.49 -4.87
CA VAL A 155 -15.31 2.65 -3.95
C VAL A 155 -16.64 2.90 -4.67
N LYS A 156 -16.68 2.74 -6.00
CA LYS A 156 -17.91 2.90 -6.78
C LYS A 156 -18.94 1.85 -6.32
N GLY A 157 -20.13 2.34 -5.91
CA GLY A 157 -21.20 1.48 -5.40
C GLY A 157 -21.11 1.13 -3.91
N ALA A 158 -20.02 1.47 -3.22
CA ALA A 158 -19.91 1.32 -1.76
C ALA A 158 -20.39 2.59 -1.04
N GLU A 159 -20.80 2.44 0.23
CA GLU A 159 -21.17 3.53 1.12
C GLU A 159 -20.42 3.39 2.44
N PHE A 160 -20.09 4.51 3.06
CA PHE A 160 -19.29 4.54 4.28
C PHE A 160 -19.93 5.51 5.30
N PRO A 161 -19.87 5.21 6.60
CA PRO A 161 -20.33 6.14 7.64
C PRO A 161 -19.62 7.49 7.59
N ALA A 162 -18.33 7.49 7.21
CA ALA A 162 -17.53 8.70 7.04
C ALA A 162 -16.59 8.55 5.84
N VAL A 163 -16.39 9.63 5.10
CA VAL A 163 -15.46 9.71 3.96
C VAL A 163 -14.59 10.94 4.10
N CYS A 164 -13.29 10.78 3.91
CA CYS A 164 -12.35 11.88 3.75
C CYS A 164 -11.83 11.91 2.31
N VAL A 165 -12.17 12.94 1.56
CA VAL A 165 -11.64 13.17 0.21
C VAL A 165 -10.45 14.10 0.30
N VAL A 166 -9.29 13.67 -0.22
CA VAL A 166 -8.05 14.44 -0.20
C VAL A 166 -7.77 15.00 -1.59
N LEU A 167 -7.65 16.33 -1.69
CA LEU A 167 -7.35 17.02 -2.93
C LEU A 167 -5.92 17.59 -2.89
N SER A 168 -5.12 17.28 -3.91
CA SER A 168 -3.82 17.94 -4.11
C SER A 168 -4.00 19.41 -4.49
N THR A 169 -2.96 20.24 -4.31
CA THR A 169 -2.98 21.68 -4.61
C THR A 169 -3.49 21.97 -6.03
N ARG A 170 -2.97 21.24 -7.02
CA ARG A 170 -3.37 21.42 -8.42
C ARG A 170 -4.85 21.11 -8.66
N LYS A 171 -5.33 20.00 -8.08
CA LYS A 171 -6.72 19.56 -8.25
C LYS A 171 -7.68 20.45 -7.49
N ALA A 172 -7.36 20.85 -6.27
CA ALA A 172 -8.19 21.75 -5.48
C ALA A 172 -8.42 23.08 -6.19
N LYS A 173 -7.34 23.70 -6.70
CA LYS A 173 -7.43 24.97 -7.43
C LYS A 173 -8.33 24.85 -8.68
N GLY A 174 -8.03 23.89 -9.56
CA GLY A 174 -8.75 23.72 -10.81
C GLY A 174 -10.23 23.33 -10.61
N THR A 175 -10.52 22.48 -9.59
CA THR A 175 -11.90 22.11 -9.26
C THR A 175 -12.72 23.31 -8.77
N ILE A 176 -12.13 24.16 -7.92
CA ILE A 176 -12.79 25.36 -7.40
C ILE A 176 -13.03 26.37 -8.54
N GLU A 177 -12.03 26.61 -9.38
CA GLU A 177 -12.18 27.50 -10.55
C GLU A 177 -13.30 27.00 -11.47
N HIS A 178 -13.42 25.70 -11.68
CA HIS A 178 -14.50 25.13 -12.48
C HIS A 178 -15.87 25.29 -11.80
N LEU A 179 -15.95 25.12 -10.48
CA LEU A 179 -17.18 25.34 -9.70
C LEU A 179 -17.64 26.82 -9.74
N GLU A 180 -16.69 27.76 -9.70
CA GLU A 180 -16.99 29.21 -9.73
C GLU A 180 -17.44 29.69 -11.12
N THR A 181 -16.79 29.18 -12.17
CA THR A 181 -16.90 29.82 -13.51
C THR A 181 -17.51 28.90 -14.57
N GLY A 182 -17.55 27.61 -14.36
CA GLY A 182 -17.91 26.62 -15.37
C GLY A 182 -16.90 26.49 -16.53
N ALA A 183 -15.85 27.31 -16.54
CA ALA A 183 -15.00 27.50 -17.73
C ALA A 183 -13.94 26.42 -17.92
N ASN A 184 -13.54 25.71 -16.87
CA ASN A 184 -12.44 24.74 -16.94
C ASN A 184 -12.95 23.33 -17.20
N LEU A 185 -13.31 23.03 -18.45
CA LEU A 185 -13.82 21.72 -18.86
C LEU A 185 -12.83 20.56 -18.58
N ALA A 186 -11.53 20.82 -18.57
CA ALA A 186 -10.53 19.81 -18.21
C ALA A 186 -10.67 19.34 -16.75
N MET A 187 -11.29 20.12 -15.88
CA MET A 187 -11.53 19.76 -14.48
C MET A 187 -12.91 19.13 -14.25
N ALA A 188 -13.77 19.05 -15.25
CA ALA A 188 -15.10 18.44 -15.11
C ALA A 188 -15.03 16.98 -14.66
N GLU A 189 -14.03 16.23 -15.14
CA GLU A 189 -13.82 14.85 -14.75
C GLU A 189 -13.34 14.73 -13.29
N ASP A 190 -12.47 15.62 -12.84
CA ASP A 190 -12.01 15.66 -11.44
C ASP A 190 -13.16 16.10 -10.50
N LEU A 191 -14.04 16.99 -10.94
CA LEU A 191 -15.25 17.35 -10.20
C LEU A 191 -16.22 16.16 -10.09
N ARG A 192 -16.43 15.40 -11.17
CA ARG A 192 -17.23 14.17 -11.12
C ARG A 192 -16.65 13.16 -10.13
N LYS A 193 -15.34 12.98 -10.11
CA LYS A 193 -14.65 12.12 -9.14
C LYS A 193 -14.87 12.62 -7.72
N LEU A 194 -14.73 13.91 -7.48
CA LEU A 194 -15.01 14.50 -6.17
C LEU A 194 -16.46 14.25 -5.75
N TYR A 195 -17.42 14.47 -6.63
CA TYR A 195 -18.82 14.19 -6.38
C TYR A 195 -19.07 12.72 -6.04
N VAL A 196 -18.52 11.78 -6.83
CA VAL A 196 -18.65 10.34 -6.56
C VAL A 196 -18.06 9.99 -5.21
N GLY A 197 -16.88 10.52 -4.85
CA GLY A 197 -16.27 10.30 -3.54
C GLY A 197 -17.10 10.87 -2.40
N ALA A 198 -17.57 12.09 -2.54
CA ALA A 198 -18.38 12.77 -1.55
C ALA A 198 -19.74 12.08 -1.33
N SER A 199 -20.39 11.64 -2.41
CA SER A 199 -21.69 10.94 -2.34
C SER A 199 -21.61 9.55 -1.69
N ARG A 200 -20.44 9.06 -1.34
CA ARG A 200 -20.27 7.79 -0.58
C ARG A 200 -20.39 7.98 0.93
N ALA A 201 -20.37 9.20 1.43
CA ALA A 201 -20.49 9.50 2.85
C ALA A 201 -21.96 9.45 3.31
N GLN A 202 -22.27 8.63 4.32
CA GLN A 202 -23.60 8.53 4.91
C GLN A 202 -23.84 9.56 6.02
N ARG A 203 -22.81 9.87 6.83
CA ARG A 203 -22.93 10.73 8.02
C ARG A 203 -21.93 11.87 8.05
N LEU A 204 -20.68 11.63 7.64
CA LEU A 204 -19.62 12.61 7.71
C LEU A 204 -18.81 12.65 6.42
N LEU A 205 -18.79 13.81 5.78
CA LEU A 205 -17.89 14.11 4.68
C LEU A 205 -16.82 15.10 5.14
N VAL A 206 -15.57 14.72 4.99
CA VAL A 206 -14.40 15.59 5.18
C VAL A 206 -13.74 15.83 3.84
N ILE A 207 -13.45 17.07 3.51
CA ILE A 207 -12.67 17.44 2.32
C ILE A 207 -11.37 18.07 2.80
N ALA A 208 -10.26 17.32 2.68
CA ALA A 208 -8.93 17.80 3.01
C ALA A 208 -8.29 18.42 1.75
N MET A 209 -7.84 19.67 1.87
CA MET A 209 -7.24 20.42 0.77
C MET A 209 -6.23 21.44 1.27
N PRO A 210 -5.40 22.03 0.38
CA PRO A 210 -4.49 23.09 0.76
C PRO A 210 -5.21 24.28 1.38
N HIS A 211 -4.62 24.84 2.44
CA HIS A 211 -5.15 25.96 3.20
C HIS A 211 -5.63 27.14 2.34
N THR A 212 -4.87 27.47 1.28
CA THR A 212 -5.19 28.59 0.36
C THR A 212 -6.52 28.45 -0.37
N GLN A 213 -7.08 27.25 -0.44
CA GLN A 213 -8.33 26.97 -1.18
C GLN A 213 -9.54 26.76 -0.25
N ILE A 214 -9.32 26.58 1.06
CA ILE A 214 -10.38 26.24 2.02
C ILE A 214 -11.47 27.32 2.05
N LYS A 215 -11.09 28.61 2.16
CA LYS A 215 -12.05 29.72 2.24
C LYS A 215 -12.95 29.80 0.99
N LYS A 216 -12.37 29.59 -0.19
CA LYS A 216 -13.15 29.62 -1.45
C LYS A 216 -14.18 28.50 -1.50
N LEU A 217 -13.76 27.27 -1.18
CA LEU A 217 -14.70 26.14 -1.14
C LEU A 217 -15.79 26.36 -0.07
N ALA A 218 -15.42 26.82 1.13
CA ALA A 218 -16.38 27.11 2.18
C ALA A 218 -17.45 28.12 1.74
N ASN A 219 -17.04 29.20 1.08
CA ASN A 219 -17.97 30.20 0.55
C ASN A 219 -18.92 29.62 -0.51
N LEU A 220 -18.42 28.79 -1.42
CA LEU A 220 -19.25 28.11 -2.43
C LEU A 220 -20.28 27.16 -1.79
N LEU A 221 -19.86 26.40 -0.78
CA LEU A 221 -20.75 25.47 -0.09
C LEU A 221 -21.80 26.19 0.78
N THR A 222 -21.43 27.30 1.46
CA THR A 222 -22.39 28.08 2.25
C THR A 222 -23.40 28.82 1.40
N ALA A 223 -23.04 29.18 0.19
CA ALA A 223 -23.99 29.80 -0.77
C ALA A 223 -25.01 28.77 -1.32
N SER A 224 -24.69 27.49 -1.29
CA SER A 224 -25.47 26.42 -1.95
C SER A 224 -26.15 25.45 -0.99
N ALA A 225 -25.78 25.42 0.29
CA ALA A 225 -26.25 24.45 1.27
C ALA A 225 -26.61 25.09 2.61
N ASN A 226 -27.33 24.33 3.46
CA ASN A 226 -27.61 24.75 4.83
C ASN A 226 -26.29 24.96 5.60
N PRO A 227 -25.97 26.19 6.06
CA PRO A 227 -24.71 26.51 6.72
C PRO A 227 -24.48 25.78 8.04
N ASP A 228 -25.54 25.31 8.70
CA ASP A 228 -25.48 24.68 10.02
C ASP A 228 -24.72 23.33 10.03
N GLY A 229 -24.57 22.71 8.87
CA GLY A 229 -23.84 21.44 8.70
C GLY A 229 -22.36 21.61 8.32
N LEU A 230 -21.88 22.83 8.03
CA LEU A 230 -20.51 23.05 7.57
C LEU A 230 -19.60 23.50 8.71
N LYS A 231 -18.53 22.74 8.95
CA LYS A 231 -17.48 23.09 9.91
C LYS A 231 -16.14 23.20 9.18
N VAL A 232 -15.48 24.33 9.26
CA VAL A 232 -14.12 24.55 8.72
C VAL A 232 -13.12 24.39 9.86
N VAL A 233 -12.13 23.50 9.66
CA VAL A 233 -11.03 23.27 10.62
C VAL A 233 -9.71 23.48 9.89
N TYR A 234 -8.84 24.27 10.52
CA TYR A 234 -7.46 24.51 10.06
C TYR A 234 -6.54 23.63 10.91
N LEU A 235 -5.73 22.80 10.27
CA LEU A 235 -4.74 21.91 10.88
C LEU A 235 -3.34 22.46 10.67
#